data_f049b9d952287a72039f6485b946219b
#
_entry.id   f049b9d952287a72039f6485b946219b
#
_cell.length_a   1.000
_cell.length_b   1.000
_cell.length_c   1.000
_cell.angle_alpha   90.00
_cell.angle_beta   90.00
_cell.angle_gamma   90.00
#
_symmetry.space_group_name_H-M   'P 1'
#
loop_
_entity.id
_entity.type
_entity.pdbx_description
1 polymer ?
#
loop_
_entity_poly.entity_id
_entity_poly.type
_entity_poly.pdbx_seq_one_letter_code
_entity_poly.pdbx_strand_id
1 'polypeptide(L)'
;MKLTIPIVAALTAASLLIATPVSPAKAAPAIKRQNDTANEQAANAEPDPLPERRGLYDKLSLFTEVPWYWIAAIDQYERSMSKVRPKARPMLGSTVGVFIDQERWAGPLNPNMEDISPVSINFFNGIGRDGDGNGQAERTSDIDLLYSLVSRVAAYGISNDDFAIGLWEYYQNNRSVQRIQQFARIYEAFGQLDLFEHAFPLPTSTHYAYNSTWGTGRSWGGRRTHEGTDIFVRHGVPVRSTCYGIVEVQGWNPYGGWRIGIRDLNNFYHYYAHLSGFDKTVNIGDVVKPGQVVGWVGSSGYGKPGTQGKFPPHLHYGVYSDRGLFEWSFDPYPMLRRWEQAERKRIRAGK
;
A
#
# COMPACT_ATOMS: atom_id res chain seq x y z
N MET A 1 17.30 -8.68 -62.33
CA MET A 1 17.94 -7.58 -61.60
C MET A 1 18.15 -8.06 -60.17
N LYS A 2 19.35 -8.51 -59.81
CA LYS A 2 19.70 -9.08 -58.51
C LYS A 2 20.29 -7.98 -57.64
N LEU A 3 19.63 -7.63 -56.53
CA LEU A 3 20.18 -6.74 -55.50
C LEU A 3 21.02 -7.53 -54.52
N THR A 4 22.30 -7.22 -54.45
CA THR A 4 23.25 -7.70 -53.48
C THR A 4 23.31 -6.76 -52.28
N ILE A 5 23.12 -7.30 -51.08
CA ILE A 5 23.27 -6.62 -49.80
C ILE A 5 24.69 -6.82 -49.29
N PRO A 6 25.42 -5.79 -48.86
CA PRO A 6 26.77 -5.98 -48.29
C PRO A 6 26.71 -6.40 -46.82
N ILE A 7 27.52 -7.41 -46.49
CA ILE A 7 27.78 -7.89 -45.13
C ILE A 7 28.73 -6.91 -44.45
N VAL A 8 28.28 -6.31 -43.33
CA VAL A 8 29.16 -5.52 -42.44
C VAL A 8 29.79 -6.45 -41.43
N ALA A 9 31.09 -6.57 -41.46
CA ALA A 9 31.87 -7.32 -40.48
C ALA A 9 31.97 -6.53 -39.16
N ALA A 10 31.55 -7.16 -38.08
CA ALA A 10 31.72 -6.61 -36.71
C ALA A 10 33.12 -6.99 -36.20
N LEU A 11 33.95 -5.98 -35.94
CA LEU A 11 35.20 -6.12 -35.22
C LEU A 11 34.87 -6.31 -33.72
N THR A 12 35.26 -7.47 -33.16
CA THR A 12 35.30 -7.71 -31.71
C THR A 12 36.56 -7.15 -31.11
N ALA A 13 36.49 -6.07 -30.36
CA ALA A 13 37.59 -5.58 -29.53
C ALA A 13 37.56 -6.35 -28.19
N ALA A 14 38.57 -7.17 -27.96
CA ALA A 14 38.83 -7.84 -26.69
C ALA A 14 39.43 -6.82 -25.70
N SER A 15 38.64 -6.38 -24.72
CA SER A 15 39.12 -5.54 -23.62
C SER A 15 39.68 -6.43 -22.50
N LEU A 16 40.98 -6.34 -22.27
CA LEU A 16 41.66 -6.97 -21.13
C LEU A 16 41.25 -6.26 -19.84
N LEU A 17 40.44 -6.90 -19.02
CA LEU A 17 40.10 -6.43 -17.68
C LEU A 17 41.21 -6.77 -16.71
N ILE A 18 41.99 -5.77 -16.31
CA ILE A 18 42.96 -5.85 -15.20
C ILE A 18 42.16 -5.84 -13.90
N ALA A 19 42.12 -6.96 -13.21
CA ALA A 19 41.45 -7.07 -11.89
C ALA A 19 42.31 -6.33 -10.85
N THR A 20 41.79 -5.21 -10.33
CA THR A 20 42.31 -4.57 -9.12
C THR A 20 41.78 -5.31 -7.87
N PRO A 21 42.61 -5.52 -6.83
CA PRO A 21 42.13 -6.19 -5.61
C PRO A 21 41.15 -5.32 -4.89
N VAL A 22 39.90 -5.83 -4.70
CA VAL A 22 38.88 -5.19 -3.91
C VAL A 22 39.23 -5.37 -2.44
N SER A 23 39.50 -4.26 -1.74
CA SER A 23 39.60 -4.21 -0.27
C SER A 23 38.27 -4.67 0.35
N PRO A 24 38.30 -5.40 1.48
CA PRO A 24 37.06 -5.84 2.13
C PRO A 24 36.27 -4.60 2.61
N ALA A 25 35.07 -4.47 2.09
CA ALA A 25 34.13 -3.42 2.50
C ALA A 25 33.87 -3.54 4.01
N LYS A 26 34.11 -2.46 4.74
CA LYS A 26 33.69 -2.31 6.13
C LYS A 26 32.18 -2.60 6.22
N ALA A 27 31.79 -3.46 7.15
CA ALA A 27 30.40 -3.76 7.44
C ALA A 27 29.63 -2.45 7.66
N ALA A 28 28.53 -2.27 6.94
CA ALA A 28 27.63 -1.13 7.12
C ALA A 28 27.07 -1.16 8.54
N PRO A 29 26.96 0.00 9.23
CA PRO A 29 26.37 0.06 10.57
C PRO A 29 24.92 -0.38 10.54
N ALA A 30 24.53 -1.17 11.54
CA ALA A 30 23.26 -1.83 11.66
C ALA A 30 22.04 -0.91 11.43
N ILE A 31 21.12 -1.36 10.58
CA ILE A 31 19.80 -0.77 10.26
C ILE A 31 18.83 -0.75 11.50
N LYS A 32 19.34 -0.89 12.71
CA LYS A 32 18.54 -0.93 13.94
C LYS A 32 17.75 0.36 14.24
N ARG A 33 18.19 1.55 13.77
CA ARG A 33 17.57 2.83 14.14
C ARG A 33 16.31 3.23 13.37
N GLN A 34 16.07 2.69 12.17
CA GLN A 34 14.87 3.03 11.41
C GLN A 34 13.61 2.25 11.82
N ASN A 35 13.77 1.05 12.36
CA ASN A 35 12.62 0.24 12.84
C ASN A 35 12.09 0.74 14.19
N ASP A 36 12.96 1.28 15.06
CA ASP A 36 12.54 1.80 16.36
C ASP A 36 11.71 3.10 16.20
N THR A 37 12.08 3.97 15.25
CA THR A 37 11.31 5.20 14.97
C THR A 37 9.94 4.97 14.34
N ALA A 38 9.77 3.95 13.52
CA ALA A 38 8.46 3.60 12.95
C ALA A 38 7.51 3.02 14.01
N ASN A 39 8.04 2.28 14.98
CA ASN A 39 7.26 1.73 16.10
C ASN A 39 6.91 2.80 17.16
N GLU A 40 7.80 3.76 17.43
CA GLU A 40 7.53 4.88 18.36
C GLU A 40 6.53 5.88 17.77
N GLN A 41 6.57 6.13 16.46
CA GLN A 41 5.60 7.00 15.78
C GLN A 41 4.17 6.41 15.74
N ALA A 42 4.04 5.08 15.72
CA ALA A 42 2.74 4.43 15.81
C ALA A 42 2.14 4.44 17.23
N ALA A 43 2.97 4.61 18.27
CA ALA A 43 2.53 4.62 19.66
C ALA A 43 2.05 6.00 20.16
N ASN A 44 2.43 7.09 19.48
CA ASN A 44 2.13 8.48 19.86
C ASN A 44 1.21 9.19 18.86
N ALA A 45 0.55 8.47 17.93
CA ALA A 45 -0.42 9.06 17.04
C ALA A 45 -1.67 9.45 17.83
N GLU A 46 -2.10 10.71 17.70
CA GLU A 46 -3.42 11.14 18.17
C GLU A 46 -4.51 10.23 17.56
N PRO A 47 -5.61 9.98 18.28
CA PRO A 47 -6.70 9.16 17.75
C PRO A 47 -7.19 9.75 16.43
N ASP A 48 -7.34 8.90 15.39
CA ASP A 48 -7.82 9.32 14.08
C ASP A 48 -9.24 9.91 14.23
N PRO A 49 -9.49 11.14 13.80
CA PRO A 49 -10.79 11.82 13.93
C PRO A 49 -11.81 11.28 12.90
N LEU A 50 -12.06 9.97 12.91
CA LEU A 50 -12.91 9.26 11.95
C LEU A 50 -14.32 9.85 11.80
N PRO A 51 -15.04 10.25 12.89
CA PRO A 51 -16.38 10.84 12.76
C PRO A 51 -16.37 12.18 12.02
N GLU A 52 -15.39 13.05 12.31
CA GLU A 52 -15.24 14.35 11.66
C GLU A 52 -14.90 14.18 10.17
N ARG A 53 -13.99 13.28 9.86
CA ARG A 53 -13.66 12.92 8.47
C ARG A 53 -14.87 12.41 7.71
N ARG A 54 -15.66 11.51 8.32
CA ARG A 54 -16.88 11.00 7.68
C ARG A 54 -17.87 12.11 7.39
N GLY A 55 -18.07 13.04 8.33
CA GLY A 55 -18.93 14.20 8.13
C GLY A 55 -18.50 15.10 6.96
N LEU A 56 -17.17 15.31 6.78
CA LEU A 56 -16.64 16.04 5.64
C LEU A 56 -16.93 15.31 4.31
N TYR A 57 -16.73 13.99 4.26
CA TYR A 57 -16.95 13.22 3.04
C TYR A 57 -18.43 13.16 2.66
N ASP A 58 -19.32 12.98 3.64
CA ASP A 58 -20.76 12.98 3.42
C ASP A 58 -21.25 14.36 2.93
N LYS A 59 -20.74 15.46 3.51
CA LYS A 59 -21.04 16.83 3.07
C LYS A 59 -20.59 17.04 1.61
N LEU A 60 -19.35 16.69 1.27
CA LEU A 60 -18.85 16.84 -0.10
C LEU A 60 -19.57 15.95 -1.10
N SER A 61 -19.96 14.74 -0.70
CA SER A 61 -20.74 13.84 -1.56
C SER A 61 -22.09 14.45 -1.97
N LEU A 62 -22.72 15.23 -1.11
CA LEU A 62 -23.97 15.93 -1.43
C LEU A 62 -23.79 17.03 -2.47
N PHE A 63 -22.65 17.72 -2.49
CA PHE A 63 -22.40 18.82 -3.42
C PHE A 63 -21.79 18.37 -4.76
N THR A 64 -20.99 17.31 -4.73
CA THR A 64 -20.21 16.86 -5.90
C THR A 64 -20.83 15.67 -6.60
N GLU A 65 -21.86 15.06 -6.01
CA GLU A 65 -22.43 13.77 -6.41
C GLU A 65 -21.42 12.60 -6.41
N VAL A 66 -20.17 12.86 -6.00
CA VAL A 66 -19.13 11.84 -5.87
C VAL A 66 -19.42 11.00 -4.62
N PRO A 67 -19.53 9.68 -4.72
CA PRO A 67 -19.77 8.83 -3.56
C PRO A 67 -18.70 9.02 -2.48
N TRP A 68 -19.10 9.07 -1.20
CA TRP A 68 -18.24 9.30 -0.06
C TRP A 68 -17.01 8.38 -0.01
N TYR A 69 -17.15 7.15 -0.47
CA TYR A 69 -16.07 6.15 -0.45
C TYR A 69 -14.93 6.49 -1.43
N TRP A 70 -15.20 7.20 -2.52
CA TRP A 70 -14.16 7.74 -3.40
C TRP A 70 -13.40 8.88 -2.73
N ILE A 71 -14.12 9.80 -2.07
CA ILE A 71 -13.52 10.92 -1.34
C ILE A 71 -12.64 10.39 -0.20
N ALA A 72 -13.15 9.41 0.55
CA ALA A 72 -12.41 8.72 1.59
C ALA A 72 -11.16 7.99 1.06
N ALA A 73 -11.26 7.37 -0.12
CA ALA A 73 -10.16 6.65 -0.73
C ALA A 73 -9.02 7.58 -1.17
N ILE A 74 -9.36 8.74 -1.73
CA ILE A 74 -8.37 9.77 -2.09
C ILE A 74 -7.66 10.26 -0.82
N ASP A 75 -8.42 10.66 0.20
CA ASP A 75 -7.85 11.14 1.46
C ASP A 75 -6.98 10.08 2.14
N GLN A 76 -7.44 8.84 2.19
CA GLN A 76 -6.68 7.74 2.79
C GLN A 76 -5.40 7.42 2.00
N TYR A 77 -5.44 7.53 0.67
CA TYR A 77 -4.25 7.38 -0.15
C TYR A 77 -3.23 8.49 0.16
N GLU A 78 -3.63 9.75 0.16
CA GLU A 78 -2.76 10.88 0.51
C GLU A 78 -2.19 10.73 1.92
N ARG A 79 -3.01 10.36 2.89
CA ARG A 79 -2.60 10.06 4.27
C ARG A 79 -1.55 8.94 4.35
N SER A 80 -1.73 7.86 3.58
CA SER A 80 -0.76 6.77 3.52
C SER A 80 0.58 7.22 2.92
N MET A 81 0.52 8.05 1.88
CA MET A 81 1.68 8.55 1.16
C MET A 81 2.40 9.69 1.87
N SER A 82 1.74 10.47 2.72
CA SER A 82 2.37 11.53 3.53
C SER A 82 3.49 10.99 4.44
N LYS A 83 3.38 9.73 4.87
CA LYS A 83 4.38 9.04 5.68
C LYS A 83 5.70 8.78 4.91
N VAL A 84 5.64 8.75 3.59
CA VAL A 84 6.78 8.42 2.71
C VAL A 84 7.19 9.58 1.79
N ARG A 85 6.39 10.65 1.75
CA ARG A 85 6.64 11.88 1.00
C ARG A 85 6.83 13.07 1.95
N PRO A 86 8.03 13.27 2.54
CA PRO A 86 8.23 14.27 3.61
C PRO A 86 7.92 15.72 3.19
N LYS A 87 7.95 16.03 1.88
CA LYS A 87 7.61 17.36 1.34
C LYS A 87 6.11 17.56 1.05
N ALA A 88 5.31 16.50 1.11
CA ALA A 88 3.88 16.52 0.86
C ALA A 88 3.13 16.01 2.10
N ARG A 89 3.25 16.75 3.20
CA ARG A 89 2.56 16.45 4.45
C ARG A 89 1.37 17.37 4.63
N PRO A 90 0.25 16.85 5.17
CA PRO A 90 -0.86 17.70 5.57
C PRO A 90 -0.40 18.83 6.50
N MET A 91 -1.12 19.92 6.50
CA MET A 91 -0.85 21.03 7.43
C MET A 91 -1.09 20.59 8.87
N LEU A 92 -0.39 21.21 9.80
CA LEU A 92 -0.57 20.92 11.23
C LEU A 92 -2.02 21.24 11.64
N GLY A 93 -2.68 20.28 12.28
CA GLY A 93 -4.07 20.41 12.69
C GLY A 93 -5.09 20.00 11.62
N SER A 94 -4.68 19.68 10.39
CA SER A 94 -5.59 19.18 9.36
C SER A 94 -6.14 17.80 9.73
N THR A 95 -7.46 17.63 9.59
CA THR A 95 -8.18 16.37 9.77
C THR A 95 -8.00 15.45 8.57
N VAL A 96 -7.68 16.00 7.38
CA VAL A 96 -7.50 15.26 6.13
C VAL A 96 -6.03 15.04 5.80
N GLY A 97 -5.76 13.99 4.99
CA GLY A 97 -4.42 13.64 4.52
C GLY A 97 -3.98 14.39 3.26
N VAL A 98 -4.88 15.12 2.63
CA VAL A 98 -4.64 15.82 1.37
C VAL A 98 -3.65 16.94 1.54
N PHE A 99 -2.69 17.01 0.60
CA PHE A 99 -1.74 18.11 0.46
C PHE A 99 -1.72 18.60 -0.99
N ILE A 100 -1.92 19.90 -1.16
CA ILE A 100 -1.79 20.60 -2.45
C ILE A 100 -0.75 21.69 -2.28
N ASP A 101 0.31 21.66 -3.11
CA ASP A 101 1.35 22.68 -3.06
C ASP A 101 0.81 24.05 -3.54
N GLN A 102 1.51 25.12 -3.16
CA GLN A 102 1.07 26.49 -3.45
C GLN A 102 0.93 26.80 -4.93
N GLU A 103 1.88 26.35 -5.73
CA GLU A 103 1.88 26.57 -7.18
C GLU A 103 0.69 25.90 -7.86
N ARG A 104 0.41 24.65 -7.49
CA ARG A 104 -0.77 23.93 -8.00
C ARG A 104 -2.07 24.53 -7.49
N TRP A 105 -2.09 25.00 -6.22
CA TRP A 105 -3.26 25.65 -5.62
C TRP A 105 -3.62 26.95 -6.33
N ALA A 106 -2.69 27.92 -6.33
CA ALA A 106 -2.90 29.25 -6.84
C ALA A 106 -2.82 29.38 -8.36
N GLY A 107 -2.10 28.44 -9.00
CA GLY A 107 -1.81 28.43 -10.44
C GLY A 107 -0.37 28.84 -10.73
N PRO A 108 0.28 28.20 -11.73
CA PRO A 108 1.72 28.32 -11.97
C PRO A 108 2.16 29.73 -12.42
N LEU A 109 1.25 30.54 -12.93
CA LEU A 109 1.51 31.93 -13.37
C LEU A 109 0.90 32.97 -12.43
N ASN A 110 0.34 32.56 -11.29
CA ASN A 110 -0.21 33.51 -10.32
C ASN A 110 0.93 34.26 -9.61
N PRO A 111 0.96 35.59 -9.64
CA PRO A 111 1.98 36.35 -8.93
C PRO A 111 1.82 36.31 -7.41
N ASN A 112 0.64 35.90 -6.92
CA ASN A 112 0.35 35.72 -5.50
C ASN A 112 0.15 34.22 -5.17
N MET A 113 1.17 33.59 -4.60
CA MET A 113 1.09 32.17 -4.21
C MET A 113 0.20 31.94 -2.97
N GLU A 114 -0.16 32.97 -2.23
CA GLU A 114 -1.09 32.94 -1.09
C GLU A 114 -2.48 33.46 -1.49
N ASP A 115 -2.82 33.40 -2.78
CA ASP A 115 -4.12 33.85 -3.29
C ASP A 115 -5.26 32.97 -2.73
N ILE A 116 -6.27 33.64 -2.21
CA ILE A 116 -7.50 33.04 -1.68
C ILE A 116 -8.74 33.36 -2.50
N SER A 117 -8.60 34.16 -3.57
CA SER A 117 -9.73 34.50 -4.45
C SER A 117 -10.01 33.37 -5.44
N PRO A 118 -11.15 32.68 -5.36
CA PRO A 118 -11.51 31.59 -6.28
C PRO A 118 -11.47 32.04 -7.77
N VAL A 119 -11.84 33.30 -8.03
CA VAL A 119 -11.84 33.90 -9.38
C VAL A 119 -10.41 34.06 -9.91
N SER A 120 -9.53 34.62 -9.10
CA SER A 120 -8.13 34.83 -9.46
C SER A 120 -7.39 33.49 -9.62
N ILE A 121 -7.55 32.58 -8.68
CA ILE A 121 -6.96 31.22 -8.73
C ILE A 121 -7.38 30.53 -10.03
N ASN A 122 -8.66 30.58 -10.38
CA ASN A 122 -9.16 29.96 -11.61
C ASN A 122 -8.60 30.64 -12.87
N PHE A 123 -8.44 31.98 -12.86
CA PHE A 123 -7.85 32.74 -13.97
C PHE A 123 -6.41 32.30 -14.28
N PHE A 124 -5.63 31.98 -13.22
CA PHE A 124 -4.26 31.48 -13.34
C PHE A 124 -4.13 29.96 -13.45
N ASN A 125 -5.24 29.25 -13.73
CA ASN A 125 -5.29 27.78 -13.82
C ASN A 125 -4.91 27.06 -12.53
N GLY A 126 -5.10 27.67 -11.37
CA GLY A 126 -5.00 27.01 -10.09
C GLY A 126 -6.19 26.09 -9.83
N ILE A 127 -5.99 25.07 -8.97
CA ILE A 127 -7.04 24.12 -8.65
C ILE A 127 -7.80 24.48 -7.36
N GLY A 128 -7.32 25.47 -6.58
CA GLY A 128 -7.97 25.90 -5.34
C GLY A 128 -9.42 26.33 -5.57
N ARG A 129 -10.31 25.83 -4.74
CA ARG A 129 -11.76 26.10 -4.80
C ARG A 129 -12.31 26.37 -3.40
N ASP A 130 -13.30 27.23 -3.32
CA ASP A 130 -14.11 27.46 -2.13
C ASP A 130 -15.09 26.28 -1.95
N GLY A 131 -14.86 25.45 -0.99
CA GLY A 131 -15.64 24.23 -0.71
C GLY A 131 -16.72 24.43 0.35
N ASP A 132 -16.61 25.47 1.18
CA ASP A 132 -17.60 25.75 2.24
C ASP A 132 -18.55 26.91 1.90
N GLY A 133 -18.27 27.65 0.81
CA GLY A 133 -19.11 28.73 0.31
C GLY A 133 -18.88 30.08 1.03
N ASN A 134 -17.73 30.25 1.69
CA ASN A 134 -17.41 31.48 2.43
C ASN A 134 -16.85 32.61 1.52
N GLY A 135 -16.64 32.32 0.23
CA GLY A 135 -16.11 33.24 -0.79
C GLY A 135 -14.57 33.23 -0.90
N GLN A 136 -13.90 32.37 -0.17
CA GLN A 136 -12.45 32.24 -0.17
C GLN A 136 -12.04 30.77 -0.42
N ALA A 137 -10.92 30.56 -1.10
CA ALA A 137 -10.32 29.24 -1.29
C ALA A 137 -9.07 29.16 -0.43
N GLU A 138 -9.14 28.46 0.68
CA GLU A 138 -8.10 28.45 1.70
C GLU A 138 -7.40 27.10 1.78
N ARG A 139 -6.09 27.07 1.56
CA ARG A 139 -5.28 25.82 1.70
C ARG A 139 -5.25 25.26 3.12
N THR A 140 -5.64 26.05 4.10
CA THR A 140 -5.76 25.65 5.52
C THR A 140 -7.12 25.06 5.86
N SER A 141 -8.11 25.19 4.99
CA SER A 141 -9.44 24.63 5.13
C SER A 141 -9.47 23.19 4.60
N ASP A 142 -9.80 22.22 5.45
CA ASP A 142 -9.91 20.80 5.08
C ASP A 142 -10.97 20.57 4.00
N ILE A 143 -12.07 21.30 4.05
CA ILE A 143 -13.15 21.17 3.07
C ILE A 143 -12.74 21.74 1.70
N ASP A 144 -12.00 22.86 1.67
CA ASP A 144 -11.52 23.46 0.44
C ASP A 144 -10.46 22.57 -0.22
N LEU A 145 -9.54 21.99 0.58
CA LEU A 145 -8.55 21.03 0.10
C LEU A 145 -9.20 19.82 -0.57
N LEU A 146 -10.16 19.18 0.13
CA LEU A 146 -10.87 18.02 -0.41
C LEU A 146 -11.71 18.41 -1.62
N TYR A 147 -12.48 19.50 -1.54
CA TYR A 147 -13.32 19.96 -2.65
C TYR A 147 -12.51 20.28 -3.89
N SER A 148 -11.37 20.98 -3.74
CA SER A 148 -10.47 21.31 -4.85
C SER A 148 -9.97 20.05 -5.56
N LEU A 149 -9.50 19.06 -4.81
CA LEU A 149 -8.99 17.82 -5.39
C LEU A 149 -10.11 16.98 -6.01
N VAL A 150 -11.20 16.78 -5.29
CA VAL A 150 -12.33 15.96 -5.75
C VAL A 150 -12.97 16.56 -7.00
N SER A 151 -13.20 17.88 -7.03
CA SER A 151 -13.75 18.57 -8.21
C SER A 151 -12.81 18.47 -9.43
N ARG A 152 -11.49 18.52 -9.19
CA ARG A 152 -10.51 18.35 -10.26
C ARG A 152 -10.54 16.93 -10.85
N VAL A 153 -10.69 15.92 -10.01
CA VAL A 153 -10.78 14.51 -10.44
C VAL A 153 -12.14 14.26 -11.11
N ALA A 154 -13.24 14.75 -10.55
CA ALA A 154 -14.58 14.57 -11.06
C ALA A 154 -14.89 15.38 -12.34
N ALA A 155 -13.98 16.23 -12.80
CA ALA A 155 -14.16 17.04 -14.02
C ALA A 155 -14.38 16.21 -15.29
N TYR A 156 -14.05 14.94 -15.29
CA TYR A 156 -14.26 13.99 -16.39
C TYR A 156 -15.56 13.18 -16.27
N GLY A 157 -16.24 13.27 -15.12
CA GLY A 157 -17.44 12.52 -14.76
C GLY A 157 -17.26 11.76 -13.47
N ILE A 158 -18.34 11.08 -13.03
CA ILE A 158 -18.39 10.37 -11.74
C ILE A 158 -18.51 8.84 -11.89
N SER A 159 -18.54 8.30 -13.11
CA SER A 159 -18.43 6.85 -13.29
C SER A 159 -17.04 6.36 -12.87
N ASN A 160 -16.91 5.06 -12.59
CA ASN A 160 -15.62 4.48 -12.19
C ASN A 160 -14.52 4.72 -13.24
N ASP A 161 -14.87 4.68 -14.52
CA ASP A 161 -13.90 4.90 -15.63
C ASP A 161 -13.54 6.37 -15.74
N ASP A 162 -14.49 7.29 -15.67
CA ASP A 162 -14.25 8.73 -15.69
C ASP A 162 -13.38 9.15 -14.50
N PHE A 163 -13.67 8.60 -13.32
CA PHE A 163 -12.88 8.85 -12.11
C PHE A 163 -11.45 8.34 -12.25
N ALA A 164 -11.25 7.19 -12.89
CA ALA A 164 -9.92 6.67 -13.18
C ALA A 164 -9.12 7.60 -14.11
N ILE A 165 -9.78 8.21 -15.13
CA ILE A 165 -9.19 9.22 -16.02
C ILE A 165 -8.80 10.46 -15.20
N GLY A 166 -9.71 11.00 -14.38
CA GLY A 166 -9.46 12.17 -13.56
C GLY A 166 -8.34 11.95 -12.53
N LEU A 167 -8.30 10.78 -11.91
CA LEU A 167 -7.20 10.40 -11.03
C LEU A 167 -5.86 10.32 -11.78
N TRP A 168 -5.85 9.75 -12.98
CA TRP A 168 -4.64 9.70 -13.80
C TRP A 168 -4.16 11.08 -14.19
N GLU A 169 -5.06 11.96 -14.63
CA GLU A 169 -4.75 13.34 -14.97
C GLU A 169 -4.17 14.13 -13.78
N TYR A 170 -4.65 13.84 -12.57
CA TYR A 170 -4.16 14.52 -11.38
C TYR A 170 -2.81 13.97 -10.90
N TYR A 171 -2.66 12.63 -10.83
CA TYR A 171 -1.49 11.97 -10.25
C TYR A 171 -0.39 11.63 -11.24
N GLN A 172 -0.70 11.54 -12.54
CA GLN A 172 0.19 11.09 -13.62
C GLN A 172 0.92 9.77 -13.26
N ASN A 173 0.22 8.87 -12.56
CA ASN A 173 0.78 7.65 -12.00
C ASN A 173 -0.27 6.55 -11.87
N ASN A 174 -0.14 5.50 -12.69
CA ASN A 174 -1.06 4.36 -12.70
C ASN A 174 -1.16 3.64 -11.35
N ARG A 175 -0.07 3.60 -10.56
CA ARG A 175 -0.08 3.00 -9.24
C ARG A 175 -0.98 3.79 -8.28
N SER A 176 -0.91 5.12 -8.31
CA SER A 176 -1.80 5.97 -7.50
C SER A 176 -3.27 5.72 -7.84
N VAL A 177 -3.61 5.67 -9.14
CA VAL A 177 -4.96 5.34 -9.61
C VAL A 177 -5.42 3.99 -9.08
N GLN A 178 -4.60 2.96 -9.27
CA GLN A 178 -4.92 1.61 -8.78
C GLN A 178 -5.15 1.56 -7.27
N ARG A 179 -4.29 2.22 -6.47
CA ARG A 179 -4.43 2.25 -5.00
C ARG A 179 -5.71 2.93 -4.55
N ILE A 180 -6.04 4.08 -5.14
CA ILE A 180 -7.26 4.80 -4.81
C ILE A 180 -8.49 3.98 -5.20
N GLN A 181 -8.51 3.34 -6.37
CA GLN A 181 -9.59 2.44 -6.76
C GLN A 181 -9.75 1.26 -5.80
N GLN A 182 -8.65 0.67 -5.34
CA GLN A 182 -8.67 -0.41 -4.36
C GLN A 182 -9.23 0.05 -3.01
N PHE A 183 -8.82 1.21 -2.53
CA PHE A 183 -9.33 1.78 -1.28
C PHE A 183 -10.82 2.12 -1.40
N ALA A 184 -11.26 2.68 -2.53
CA ALA A 184 -12.68 2.94 -2.78
C ALA A 184 -13.50 1.65 -2.72
N ARG A 185 -13.06 0.56 -3.34
CA ARG A 185 -13.71 -0.75 -3.28
C ARG A 185 -13.78 -1.33 -1.87
N ILE A 186 -12.74 -1.14 -1.05
CA ILE A 186 -12.74 -1.59 0.35
C ILE A 186 -13.79 -0.78 1.14
N TYR A 187 -13.79 0.55 1.03
CA TYR A 187 -14.76 1.40 1.72
C TYR A 187 -16.20 1.17 1.26
N GLU A 188 -16.41 1.01 -0.05
CA GLU A 188 -17.73 0.68 -0.61
C GLU A 188 -18.27 -0.64 -0.05
N ALA A 189 -17.45 -1.69 -0.04
CA ALA A 189 -17.87 -3.03 0.38
C ALA A 189 -18.22 -3.11 1.87
N PHE A 190 -17.53 -2.36 2.73
CA PHE A 190 -17.74 -2.42 4.18
C PHE A 190 -18.58 -1.25 4.73
N GLY A 191 -18.78 -0.19 3.98
CA GLY A 191 -19.68 0.94 4.34
C GLY A 191 -19.21 1.82 5.49
N GLN A 192 -17.97 1.67 5.97
CA GLN A 192 -17.44 2.37 7.15
C GLN A 192 -15.96 2.76 6.96
N LEU A 193 -15.48 3.73 7.77
CA LEU A 193 -14.10 4.20 7.73
C LEU A 193 -13.17 3.41 8.65
N ASP A 194 -13.66 2.92 9.78
CA ASP A 194 -12.86 2.16 10.75
C ASP A 194 -12.64 0.72 10.28
N LEU A 195 -11.64 0.55 9.42
CA LEU A 195 -11.24 -0.72 8.83
C LEU A 195 -9.76 -1.03 9.11
N PHE A 196 -9.27 -0.66 10.30
CA PHE A 196 -7.86 -0.82 10.69
C PHE A 196 -7.65 -1.95 11.70
N GLU A 197 -8.68 -2.73 12.00
CA GLU A 197 -8.58 -3.91 12.83
C GLU A 197 -7.76 -5.01 12.13
N HIS A 198 -7.01 -5.79 12.94
CA HIS A 198 -6.16 -6.87 12.42
C HIS A 198 -6.42 -8.19 13.16
N ALA A 199 -6.14 -9.30 12.47
CA ALA A 199 -6.14 -10.65 13.03
C ALA A 199 -4.75 -11.31 12.86
N PHE A 200 -4.44 -12.30 13.70
CA PHE A 200 -3.28 -13.15 13.48
C PHE A 200 -3.55 -14.10 12.30
N PRO A 201 -2.56 -14.35 11.41
CA PRO A 201 -2.80 -15.06 10.14
C PRO A 201 -3.15 -16.54 10.28
N LEU A 202 -3.03 -17.11 11.48
CA LEU A 202 -3.40 -18.50 11.78
C LEU A 202 -4.38 -18.55 12.98
N PRO A 203 -5.23 -19.59 13.10
CA PRO A 203 -6.02 -19.78 14.31
C PRO A 203 -5.10 -19.93 15.52
N THR A 204 -5.27 -19.10 16.55
CA THR A 204 -4.43 -19.11 17.75
C THR A 204 -4.64 -20.34 18.64
N SER A 205 -5.65 -21.16 18.32
CA SER A 205 -5.88 -22.48 18.91
C SER A 205 -4.99 -23.59 18.34
N THR A 206 -4.32 -23.35 17.21
CA THR A 206 -3.39 -24.34 16.61
C THR A 206 -2.01 -24.27 17.27
N HIS A 207 -1.26 -25.37 17.16
CA HIS A 207 0.12 -25.44 17.64
C HIS A 207 1.05 -24.91 16.54
N TYR A 208 1.74 -23.80 16.79
CA TYR A 208 2.69 -23.16 15.88
C TYR A 208 3.88 -22.59 16.65
N ALA A 209 4.98 -22.35 15.91
CA ALA A 209 6.18 -21.69 16.44
C ALA A 209 6.73 -20.71 15.43
N TYR A 210 7.18 -19.53 15.87
CA TYR A 210 7.85 -18.55 15.04
C TYR A 210 8.78 -17.64 15.85
N ASN A 211 9.81 -17.14 15.17
CA ASN A 211 10.75 -16.16 15.67
C ASN A 211 10.91 -15.06 14.62
N SER A 212 11.57 -13.95 14.98
CA SER A 212 11.97 -12.96 13.99
C SER A 212 13.03 -13.56 13.05
N THR A 213 12.66 -13.76 11.80
CA THR A 213 13.55 -14.31 10.75
C THR A 213 13.74 -13.34 9.58
N TRP A 214 13.11 -12.16 9.64
CA TRP A 214 13.30 -11.09 8.65
C TRP A 214 14.78 -10.65 8.62
N GLY A 215 15.30 -10.39 7.43
CA GLY A 215 16.69 -9.97 7.26
C GLY A 215 17.72 -11.11 7.24
N THR A 216 17.33 -12.35 7.58
CA THR A 216 18.25 -13.49 7.54
C THR A 216 18.61 -13.88 6.10
N GLY A 217 19.83 -14.40 5.87
CA GLY A 217 20.29 -14.83 4.56
C GLY A 217 19.54 -16.07 4.05
N ARG A 218 19.23 -16.09 2.76
CA ARG A 218 18.68 -17.24 2.03
C ARG A 218 19.58 -17.54 0.84
N SER A 219 19.75 -18.82 0.50
CA SER A 219 20.68 -19.27 -0.57
C SER A 219 19.99 -19.90 -1.78
N TRP A 220 18.77 -20.45 -1.63
CA TRP A 220 18.10 -21.09 -2.75
C TRP A 220 17.74 -20.06 -3.86
N GLY A 221 18.13 -20.36 -5.10
CA GLY A 221 17.90 -19.45 -6.23
C GLY A 221 18.82 -18.21 -6.26
N GLY A 222 19.92 -18.24 -5.52
CA GLY A 222 20.86 -17.14 -5.36
C GLY A 222 20.81 -16.50 -3.96
N ARG A 223 21.83 -15.71 -3.66
CA ARG A 223 21.93 -15.02 -2.35
C ARG A 223 20.88 -13.91 -2.26
N ARG A 224 20.00 -13.99 -1.27
CA ARG A 224 18.93 -13.01 -1.03
C ARG A 224 18.63 -12.85 0.47
N THR A 225 17.97 -11.77 0.82
CA THR A 225 17.48 -11.51 2.17
C THR A 225 16.07 -12.13 2.35
N HIS A 226 15.80 -12.65 3.52
CA HIS A 226 14.46 -13.13 3.91
C HIS A 226 13.56 -11.94 4.22
N GLU A 227 12.51 -11.73 3.42
CA GLU A 227 11.61 -10.58 3.50
C GLU A 227 10.30 -10.91 4.21
N GLY A 228 10.37 -11.68 5.31
CA GLY A 228 9.21 -12.07 6.08
C GLY A 228 9.55 -12.84 7.34
N THR A 229 8.51 -13.37 7.99
CA THR A 229 8.59 -14.26 9.14
C THR A 229 7.98 -15.61 8.77
N ASP A 230 8.73 -16.68 9.03
CA ASP A 230 8.25 -18.05 8.83
C ASP A 230 7.55 -18.54 10.10
N ILE A 231 6.27 -18.90 9.97
CA ILE A 231 5.43 -19.44 11.05
C ILE A 231 5.27 -20.95 10.81
N PHE A 232 6.04 -21.75 11.54
CA PHE A 232 6.02 -23.21 11.43
C PHE A 232 4.77 -23.77 12.05
N VAL A 233 4.02 -24.54 11.27
CA VAL A 233 2.75 -25.14 11.66
C VAL A 233 2.45 -26.32 10.74
N ARG A 234 1.60 -27.26 11.15
CA ARG A 234 1.24 -28.43 10.35
C ARG A 234 0.58 -28.03 9.01
N HIS A 235 0.77 -28.84 7.99
CA HIS A 235 0.12 -28.73 6.68
C HIS A 235 -1.40 -28.70 6.81
N GLY A 236 -2.08 -27.89 5.98
CA GLY A 236 -3.53 -27.82 5.92
C GLY A 236 -4.20 -26.95 7.01
N VAL A 237 -3.42 -26.28 7.88
CA VAL A 237 -3.99 -25.28 8.79
C VAL A 237 -4.52 -24.09 7.99
N PRO A 238 -5.72 -23.56 8.31
CA PRO A 238 -6.26 -22.39 7.63
C PRO A 238 -5.34 -21.17 7.76
N VAL A 239 -5.11 -20.48 6.63
CA VAL A 239 -4.44 -19.18 6.56
C VAL A 239 -5.52 -18.12 6.42
N ARG A 240 -5.45 -17.08 7.26
CA ARG A 240 -6.45 -16.04 7.35
C ARG A 240 -5.89 -14.69 6.92
N SER A 241 -6.71 -13.84 6.32
CA SER A 241 -6.36 -12.44 6.11
C SER A 241 -6.06 -11.77 7.45
N THR A 242 -4.99 -11.00 7.48
CA THR A 242 -4.61 -10.22 8.68
C THR A 242 -5.32 -8.88 8.77
N CYS A 243 -5.96 -8.41 7.69
CA CYS A 243 -6.49 -7.06 7.58
C CYS A 243 -7.78 -7.01 6.76
N TYR A 244 -8.50 -5.90 6.85
CA TYR A 244 -9.39 -5.48 5.76
C TYR A 244 -8.53 -5.11 4.56
N GLY A 245 -8.87 -5.63 3.38
CA GLY A 245 -8.05 -5.37 2.20
C GLY A 245 -8.63 -5.97 0.93
N ILE A 246 -7.91 -5.79 -0.17
CA ILE A 246 -8.24 -6.32 -1.49
C ILE A 246 -7.17 -7.31 -1.95
N VAL A 247 -7.57 -8.41 -2.53
CA VAL A 247 -6.66 -9.42 -3.09
C VAL A 247 -6.07 -8.88 -4.39
N GLU A 248 -4.76 -8.58 -4.37
CA GLU A 248 -4.03 -8.10 -5.56
C GLU A 248 -3.43 -9.23 -6.38
N VAL A 249 -3.00 -10.28 -5.71
CA VAL A 249 -2.25 -11.38 -6.32
C VAL A 249 -2.72 -12.70 -5.75
N GLN A 250 -2.91 -13.68 -6.65
CA GLN A 250 -3.17 -15.06 -6.29
C GLN A 250 -2.53 -15.93 -7.37
N GLY A 251 -1.70 -16.89 -6.99
CA GLY A 251 -1.06 -17.77 -7.97
C GLY A 251 0.32 -18.27 -7.56
N TRP A 252 1.03 -18.83 -8.52
CA TRP A 252 2.34 -19.43 -8.33
C TRP A 252 3.49 -18.41 -8.45
N ASN A 253 4.46 -18.58 -7.57
CA ASN A 253 5.77 -17.93 -7.67
C ASN A 253 6.88 -18.97 -7.44
N PRO A 254 7.97 -18.99 -8.21
CA PRO A 254 9.03 -20.00 -8.06
C PRO A 254 9.63 -20.08 -6.66
N TYR A 255 9.70 -18.97 -5.94
CA TYR A 255 10.21 -18.91 -4.56
C TYR A 255 9.12 -19.22 -3.52
N GLY A 256 8.00 -18.50 -3.57
CA GLY A 256 6.93 -18.58 -2.58
C GLY A 256 5.91 -19.70 -2.83
N GLY A 257 5.98 -20.41 -3.94
CA GLY A 257 4.98 -21.42 -4.32
C GLY A 257 3.61 -20.80 -4.58
N TRP A 258 2.55 -21.46 -4.12
CA TRP A 258 1.21 -20.87 -4.10
C TRP A 258 1.19 -19.72 -3.08
N ARG A 259 0.83 -18.53 -3.55
CA ARG A 259 0.85 -17.31 -2.76
C ARG A 259 -0.37 -16.44 -3.02
N ILE A 260 -0.75 -15.70 -1.99
CA ILE A 260 -1.77 -14.65 -2.08
C ILE A 260 -1.20 -13.34 -1.51
N GLY A 261 -1.56 -12.23 -2.12
CA GLY A 261 -1.17 -10.89 -1.69
C GLY A 261 -2.39 -10.01 -1.50
N ILE A 262 -2.47 -9.33 -0.37
CA ILE A 262 -3.60 -8.51 0.04
C ILE A 262 -3.11 -7.10 0.34
N ARG A 263 -3.76 -6.08 -0.24
CA ARG A 263 -3.48 -4.67 0.03
C ARG A 263 -4.45 -4.12 1.04
N ASP A 264 -3.93 -3.49 2.12
CA ASP A 264 -4.74 -2.80 3.12
C ASP A 264 -4.84 -1.28 2.90
N LEU A 265 -5.64 -0.61 3.73
CA LEU A 265 -5.83 0.85 3.70
C LEU A 265 -4.64 1.67 4.23
N ASN A 266 -3.65 1.04 4.88
CA ASN A 266 -2.38 1.67 5.20
C ASN A 266 -1.39 1.64 4.02
N ASN A 267 -1.85 1.13 2.88
CA ASN A 267 -1.05 0.88 1.69
C ASN A 267 0.05 -0.15 1.92
N PHE A 268 -0.16 -1.08 2.87
CA PHE A 268 0.70 -2.23 3.08
C PHE A 268 0.23 -3.41 2.24
N TYR A 269 1.20 -4.09 1.62
CA TYR A 269 0.98 -5.34 0.91
C TYR A 269 1.35 -6.50 1.81
N HIS A 270 0.36 -7.31 2.19
CA HIS A 270 0.49 -8.49 3.02
C HIS A 270 0.66 -9.72 2.14
N TYR A 271 1.78 -10.40 2.27
CA TYR A 271 2.18 -11.51 1.45
C TYR A 271 2.13 -12.83 2.24
N TYR A 272 1.38 -13.79 1.72
CA TYR A 272 1.20 -15.12 2.30
C TYR A 272 1.69 -16.15 1.29
N ALA A 273 2.68 -16.96 1.64
CA ALA A 273 3.32 -17.88 0.73
C ALA A 273 3.47 -19.29 1.30
N HIS A 274 3.93 -20.20 0.45
CA HIS A 274 4.06 -21.64 0.68
C HIS A 274 2.73 -22.34 0.94
N LEU A 275 1.64 -21.81 0.42
CA LEU A 275 0.29 -22.36 0.59
C LEU A 275 0.15 -23.73 -0.09
N SER A 276 -0.78 -24.55 0.38
CA SER A 276 -1.22 -25.78 -0.30
C SER A 276 -2.33 -25.52 -1.30
N GLY A 277 -3.03 -24.40 -1.17
CA GLY A 277 -4.12 -23.96 -2.03
C GLY A 277 -4.82 -22.72 -1.50
N PHE A 278 -5.76 -22.21 -2.26
CA PHE A 278 -6.57 -21.04 -1.95
C PHE A 278 -7.99 -21.41 -1.57
N ASP A 279 -8.65 -20.58 -0.78
CA ASP A 279 -10.10 -20.69 -0.60
C ASP A 279 -10.81 -20.43 -1.93
N LYS A 280 -11.77 -21.28 -2.28
CA LYS A 280 -12.47 -21.25 -3.57
C LYS A 280 -13.37 -20.02 -3.74
N THR A 281 -13.70 -19.37 -2.64
CA THR A 281 -14.53 -18.15 -2.61
C THR A 281 -13.72 -16.87 -2.69
N VAL A 282 -12.38 -16.97 -2.75
CA VAL A 282 -11.48 -15.81 -2.76
C VAL A 282 -10.72 -15.74 -4.08
N ASN A 283 -10.88 -14.64 -4.79
CA ASN A 283 -10.27 -14.39 -6.10
C ASN A 283 -9.54 -13.04 -6.12
N ILE A 284 -8.72 -12.82 -7.15
CA ILE A 284 -8.10 -11.50 -7.38
C ILE A 284 -9.20 -10.45 -7.55
N GLY A 285 -9.05 -9.34 -6.84
CA GLY A 285 -10.00 -8.25 -6.83
C GLY A 285 -11.10 -8.35 -5.76
N ASP A 286 -11.22 -9.47 -5.06
CA ASP A 286 -12.16 -9.59 -3.94
C ASP A 286 -11.65 -8.83 -2.71
N VAL A 287 -12.60 -8.27 -1.95
CA VAL A 287 -12.31 -7.68 -0.64
C VAL A 287 -12.43 -8.73 0.45
N VAL A 288 -11.53 -8.66 1.41
CA VAL A 288 -11.46 -9.59 2.55
C VAL A 288 -11.39 -8.84 3.87
N LYS A 289 -11.79 -9.51 4.95
CA LYS A 289 -11.76 -8.96 6.32
C LYS A 289 -10.80 -9.73 7.22
N PRO A 290 -10.35 -9.14 8.34
CA PRO A 290 -9.50 -9.83 9.31
C PRO A 290 -10.11 -11.16 9.76
N GLY A 291 -9.30 -12.20 9.80
CA GLY A 291 -9.74 -13.55 10.21
C GLY A 291 -10.43 -14.39 9.13
N GLN A 292 -10.76 -13.81 7.96
CA GLN A 292 -11.32 -14.57 6.84
C GLN A 292 -10.28 -15.55 6.29
N VAL A 293 -10.68 -16.81 6.09
CA VAL A 293 -9.81 -17.83 5.48
C VAL A 293 -9.57 -17.47 4.01
N VAL A 294 -8.29 -17.48 3.61
CA VAL A 294 -7.85 -17.16 2.24
C VAL A 294 -7.09 -18.32 1.58
N GLY A 295 -6.71 -19.33 2.36
CA GLY A 295 -6.01 -20.51 1.89
C GLY A 295 -5.58 -21.42 3.03
N TRP A 296 -4.68 -22.35 2.74
CA TRP A 296 -4.17 -23.30 3.72
C TRP A 296 -2.66 -23.41 3.67
N VAL A 297 -2.05 -23.63 4.83
CA VAL A 297 -0.61 -23.85 4.97
C VAL A 297 -0.17 -25.07 4.15
N GLY A 298 0.93 -24.92 3.46
CA GLY A 298 1.58 -25.99 2.69
C GLY A 298 3.09 -25.98 2.87
N SER A 299 3.77 -26.48 1.83
CA SER A 299 5.23 -26.48 1.67
C SER A 299 5.60 -26.29 0.21
N SER A 300 4.77 -25.52 -0.52
CA SER A 300 4.92 -25.28 -1.95
C SER A 300 6.00 -24.23 -2.24
N GLY A 301 6.65 -24.34 -3.37
CA GLY A 301 7.69 -23.41 -3.82
C GLY A 301 9.03 -24.07 -4.08
N TYR A 302 10.05 -23.23 -4.29
CA TYR A 302 11.40 -23.62 -4.65
C TYR A 302 11.47 -24.47 -5.93
N GLY A 303 10.73 -24.02 -6.97
CA GLY A 303 10.74 -24.66 -8.26
C GLY A 303 9.57 -24.30 -9.18
N LYS A 304 9.36 -25.13 -10.21
CA LYS A 304 8.23 -25.00 -11.16
C LYS A 304 6.88 -25.20 -10.47
N PRO A 305 5.77 -24.76 -11.08
CA PRO A 305 4.43 -24.97 -10.55
C PRO A 305 4.18 -26.40 -10.08
N GLY A 306 3.62 -26.54 -8.86
CA GLY A 306 3.37 -27.82 -8.21
C GLY A 306 4.52 -28.37 -7.35
N THR A 307 5.70 -27.76 -7.34
CA THR A 307 6.81 -28.17 -6.45
C THR A 307 6.42 -27.97 -5.00
N GLN A 308 6.60 -29.01 -4.15
CA GLN A 308 6.34 -28.97 -2.72
C GLN A 308 7.24 -29.96 -1.96
N GLY A 309 7.26 -29.84 -0.62
CA GLY A 309 7.97 -30.80 0.26
C GLY A 309 9.47 -30.61 0.34
N LYS A 310 10.04 -29.52 -0.20
CA LYS A 310 11.49 -29.22 -0.11
C LYS A 310 11.89 -28.67 1.27
N PHE A 311 10.92 -28.30 2.09
CA PHE A 311 11.09 -27.78 3.43
C PHE A 311 9.86 -28.13 4.29
N PRO A 312 9.98 -28.09 5.62
CA PRO A 312 8.83 -28.34 6.52
C PRO A 312 7.68 -27.37 6.26
N PRO A 313 6.41 -27.80 6.45
CA PRO A 313 5.26 -26.93 6.30
C PRO A 313 5.35 -25.69 7.20
N HIS A 314 5.12 -24.51 6.62
CA HIS A 314 5.06 -23.23 7.32
C HIS A 314 4.31 -22.20 6.49
N LEU A 315 3.81 -21.16 7.14
CA LEU A 315 3.38 -19.94 6.48
C LEU A 315 4.56 -18.97 6.44
N HIS A 316 5.00 -18.60 5.25
CA HIS A 316 5.84 -17.42 5.09
C HIS A 316 4.94 -16.18 5.01
N TYR A 317 5.10 -15.27 5.95
CA TYR A 317 4.34 -14.02 6.01
C TYR A 317 5.27 -12.81 5.88
N GLY A 318 5.03 -12.00 4.85
CA GLY A 318 5.77 -10.77 4.56
C GLY A 318 4.86 -9.55 4.56
N VAL A 319 5.42 -8.37 4.87
CA VAL A 319 4.71 -7.08 4.75
C VAL A 319 5.61 -6.09 4.02
N TYR A 320 5.02 -5.37 3.07
CA TYR A 320 5.72 -4.40 2.24
C TYR A 320 4.97 -3.06 2.29
N SER A 321 5.71 -1.97 2.49
CA SER A 321 5.20 -0.61 2.44
C SER A 321 5.37 -0.06 1.03
N ASP A 322 4.31 0.50 0.45
CA ASP A 322 4.39 1.24 -0.81
C ASP A 322 5.12 2.58 -0.57
N ARG A 323 6.17 2.82 -1.37
CA ARG A 323 6.99 4.05 -1.34
C ARG A 323 6.74 4.92 -2.57
N GLY A 324 5.68 4.64 -3.32
CA GLY A 324 5.30 5.33 -4.54
C GLY A 324 5.94 4.76 -5.81
N LEU A 325 7.26 4.59 -5.83
CA LEU A 325 7.98 4.01 -6.98
C LEU A 325 8.29 2.51 -6.80
N PHE A 326 8.47 2.07 -5.58
CA PHE A 326 8.79 0.68 -5.23
C PHE A 326 8.16 0.32 -3.89
N GLU A 327 8.12 -0.97 -3.60
CA GLU A 327 7.69 -1.51 -2.31
C GLU A 327 8.92 -1.94 -1.51
N TRP A 328 8.87 -1.69 -0.20
CA TRP A 328 9.95 -2.01 0.72
C TRP A 328 9.46 -2.94 1.81
N SER A 329 10.08 -4.11 1.94
CA SER A 329 9.78 -5.05 3.02
C SER A 329 10.28 -4.54 4.37
N PHE A 330 9.54 -4.83 5.41
CA PHE A 330 9.96 -4.57 6.80
C PHE A 330 9.59 -5.75 7.70
N ASP A 331 10.19 -5.81 8.89
CA ASP A 331 10.00 -6.95 9.81
C ASP A 331 8.53 -7.05 10.28
N PRO A 332 7.79 -8.09 9.90
CA PRO A 332 6.41 -8.28 10.34
C PRO A 332 6.29 -8.86 11.76
N TYR A 333 7.38 -9.32 12.38
CA TYR A 333 7.35 -10.01 13.66
C TYR A 333 6.72 -9.19 14.80
N PRO A 334 7.02 -7.88 14.97
CA PRO A 334 6.38 -7.06 15.99
C PRO A 334 4.86 -6.96 15.81
N MET A 335 4.39 -6.85 14.54
CA MET A 335 2.97 -6.80 14.22
C MET A 335 2.28 -8.14 14.52
N LEU A 336 2.88 -9.25 14.11
CA LEU A 336 2.39 -10.60 14.37
C LEU A 336 2.22 -10.85 15.88
N ARG A 337 3.21 -10.46 16.68
CA ARG A 337 3.16 -10.59 18.15
C ARG A 337 2.01 -9.79 18.76
N ARG A 338 1.80 -8.57 18.29
CA ARG A 338 0.71 -7.71 18.76
C ARG A 338 -0.66 -8.29 18.41
N TRP A 339 -0.85 -8.74 17.18
CA TRP A 339 -2.12 -9.32 16.72
C TRP A 339 -2.43 -10.65 17.45
N GLU A 340 -1.42 -11.51 17.61
CA GLU A 340 -1.56 -12.74 18.39
C GLU A 340 -2.01 -12.48 19.83
N GLN A 341 -1.36 -11.53 20.49
CA GLN A 341 -1.69 -11.18 21.88
C GLN A 341 -3.10 -10.58 21.99
N ALA A 342 -3.48 -9.70 21.08
CA ALA A 342 -4.82 -9.10 21.03
C ALA A 342 -5.90 -10.18 20.82
N GLU A 343 -5.70 -11.11 19.88
CA GLU A 343 -6.64 -12.19 19.62
C GLU A 343 -6.76 -13.15 20.83
N ARG A 344 -5.64 -13.54 21.42
CA ARG A 344 -5.63 -14.39 22.64
C ARG A 344 -6.34 -13.70 23.81
N LYS A 345 -6.18 -12.37 23.96
CA LYS A 345 -6.87 -11.58 24.99
C LYS A 345 -8.38 -11.57 24.75
N ARG A 346 -8.83 -11.36 23.50
CA ARG A 346 -10.27 -11.39 23.13
C ARG A 346 -10.89 -12.76 23.45
N ILE A 347 -10.24 -13.84 23.05
CA ILE A 347 -10.72 -15.21 23.31
C ILE A 347 -10.84 -15.48 24.82
N ARG A 348 -9.85 -15.06 25.62
CA ARG A 348 -9.91 -15.23 27.10
C ARG A 348 -11.01 -14.40 27.75
N ALA A 349 -11.37 -13.26 27.15
CA ALA A 349 -12.46 -12.41 27.64
C ALA A 349 -13.86 -12.88 27.18
N GLY A 350 -13.96 -13.99 26.47
CA GLY A 350 -15.22 -14.54 25.97
C GLY A 350 -15.84 -13.74 24.80
N LYS A 351 -15.03 -12.97 24.12
CA LYS A 351 -15.43 -12.14 22.95
C LYS A 351 -14.89 -12.68 21.65
#